data_8e373e7d57b8e16b8c115c282cfea75a
#
_entry.id   8e373e7d57b8e16b8c115c282cfea75a
#
_cell.length_a   1.000
_cell.length_b   1.000
_cell.length_c   1.000
_cell.angle_alpha   90.00
_cell.angle_beta   90.00
_cell.angle_gamma   90.00
#
_symmetry.space_group_name_H-M   'P 1'
#
loop_
_entity.id
_entity.type
_entity.pdbx_description
1 polymer ?
#
loop_
_entity_poly.entity_id
_entity_poly.type
_entity_poly.pdbx_seq_one_letter_code
_entity_poly.pdbx_strand_id
1 'polypeptide(L)'
;MVLSSHGRTDYVIVLSSQASRSEMHAATELQRFLEEMTGAHFPLLDDGVPVAEKEIAVGAGRHTEALLPGVDFGAFGSEELLVKTVGERIVIAGGRQRGTLYGVYRFLEILGCRWFTAKVSRIPRVETLTVEPLDTREKPLLEYREPFFAEAFDGDW
;
A
#
# COMPACT_ATOMS: atom_id res chain seq x y z
N MET A 1 -15.69 -4.29 -1.28
CA MET A 1 -15.83 -2.81 -1.46
C MET A 1 -15.46 -2.39 -2.87
N VAL A 2 -16.02 -1.30 -3.39
CA VAL A 2 -15.69 -0.74 -4.71
C VAL A 2 -14.76 0.44 -4.49
N LEU A 3 -13.50 0.35 -4.96
CA LEU A 3 -12.52 1.43 -4.82
C LEU A 3 -12.70 2.51 -5.89
N SER A 4 -13.04 2.09 -7.11
CA SER A 4 -13.31 3.02 -8.22
C SER A 4 -14.27 2.40 -9.22
N SER A 5 -14.95 3.25 -9.98
CA SER A 5 -15.81 2.83 -11.09
C SER A 5 -15.84 3.93 -12.16
N HIS A 6 -15.72 3.52 -13.44
CA HIS A 6 -15.77 4.42 -14.61
C HIS A 6 -14.83 5.64 -14.49
N GLY A 7 -13.59 5.42 -14.03
CA GLY A 7 -12.60 6.47 -13.86
C GLY A 7 -12.87 7.45 -12.72
N ARG A 8 -13.68 7.07 -11.72
CA ARG A 8 -14.02 7.90 -10.55
C ARG A 8 -13.83 7.11 -9.27
N THR A 9 -13.42 7.80 -8.21
CA THR A 9 -13.30 7.25 -6.85
C THR A 9 -13.72 8.29 -5.82
N ASP A 10 -14.26 7.81 -4.68
CA ASP A 10 -14.46 8.60 -3.47
C ASP A 10 -13.34 8.32 -2.44
N TYR A 11 -12.42 7.40 -2.75
CA TYR A 11 -11.33 7.05 -1.85
C TYR A 11 -10.22 8.10 -1.89
N VAL A 12 -9.66 8.35 -0.73
CA VAL A 12 -8.43 9.11 -0.55
C VAL A 12 -7.33 8.18 -0.01
N ILE A 13 -6.08 8.47 -0.33
CA ILE A 13 -4.92 7.84 0.29
C ILE A 13 -4.46 8.77 1.40
N VAL A 14 -4.28 8.24 2.62
CA VAL A 14 -3.84 9.02 3.77
C VAL A 14 -2.51 8.51 4.26
N LEU A 15 -1.55 9.40 4.40
CA LEU A 15 -0.19 9.13 4.86
C LEU A 15 0.11 9.92 6.13
N SER A 16 0.85 9.33 7.06
CA SER A 16 1.28 10.04 8.27
C SER A 16 2.14 11.25 7.92
N SER A 17 1.91 12.38 8.59
CA SER A 17 2.76 13.56 8.55
C SER A 17 4.19 13.29 9.06
N GLN A 18 4.39 12.17 9.78
CA GLN A 18 5.68 11.68 10.27
C GLN A 18 6.20 10.49 9.45
N ALA A 19 5.69 10.30 8.24
CA ALA A 19 6.07 9.20 7.37
C ALA A 19 7.56 9.21 7.03
N SER A 20 8.16 8.04 7.01
CA SER A 20 9.51 7.82 6.50
C SER A 20 9.56 8.00 4.97
N ARG A 21 10.77 8.12 4.42
CA ARG A 21 10.94 8.17 2.95
C ARG A 21 10.38 6.92 2.25
N SER A 22 10.52 5.76 2.88
CA SER A 22 9.97 4.50 2.37
C SER A 22 8.44 4.52 2.35
N GLU A 23 7.79 5.04 3.40
CA GLU A 23 6.34 5.18 3.47
C GLU A 23 5.80 6.22 2.48
N MET A 24 6.50 7.34 2.29
CA MET A 24 6.16 8.32 1.24
C MET A 24 6.23 7.71 -0.15
N HIS A 25 7.31 6.96 -0.44
CA HIS A 25 7.45 6.26 -1.70
C HIS A 25 6.32 5.23 -1.88
N ALA A 26 6.01 4.45 -0.84
CA ALA A 26 4.93 3.47 -0.86
C ALA A 26 3.57 4.10 -1.22
N ALA A 27 3.22 5.23 -0.60
CA ALA A 27 1.96 5.93 -0.87
C ALA A 27 1.91 6.50 -2.31
N THR A 28 3.04 7.03 -2.81
CA THR A 28 3.15 7.53 -4.19
C THR A 28 3.01 6.40 -5.21
N GLU A 29 3.66 5.25 -4.97
CA GLU A 29 3.53 4.07 -5.82
C GLU A 29 2.08 3.53 -5.81
N LEU A 30 1.45 3.47 -4.64
CA LEU A 30 0.05 3.06 -4.54
C LEU A 30 -0.86 3.96 -5.38
N GLN A 31 -0.72 5.28 -5.23
CA GLN A 31 -1.47 6.26 -6.02
C GLN A 31 -1.26 6.04 -7.51
N ARG A 32 -0.01 6.00 -7.94
CA ARG A 32 0.37 5.84 -9.36
C ARG A 32 -0.25 4.59 -9.99
N PHE A 33 -0.12 3.43 -9.32
CA PHE A 33 -0.64 2.18 -9.86
C PHE A 33 -2.16 2.09 -9.84
N LEU A 34 -2.82 2.60 -8.79
CA LEU A 34 -4.29 2.66 -8.76
C LEU A 34 -4.83 3.57 -9.88
N GLU A 35 -4.18 4.71 -10.13
CA GLU A 35 -4.54 5.60 -11.23
C GLU A 35 -4.29 4.96 -12.60
N GLU A 36 -3.17 4.25 -12.77
CA GLU A 36 -2.87 3.52 -14.02
C GLU A 36 -3.89 2.41 -14.30
N MET A 37 -4.32 1.69 -13.25
CA MET A 37 -5.30 0.61 -13.36
C MET A 37 -6.70 1.10 -13.71
N THR A 38 -7.12 2.25 -13.16
CA THR A 38 -8.54 2.65 -13.12
C THR A 38 -8.85 3.92 -13.89
N GLY A 39 -7.84 4.75 -14.15
CA GLY A 39 -8.01 6.11 -14.66
C GLY A 39 -8.64 7.09 -13.67
N ALA A 40 -8.91 6.65 -12.41
CA ALA A 40 -9.45 7.50 -11.35
C ALA A 40 -8.30 8.17 -10.58
N HIS A 41 -8.47 9.44 -10.21
CA HIS A 41 -7.50 10.15 -9.37
C HIS A 41 -7.76 9.87 -7.89
N PHE A 42 -6.79 9.30 -7.17
CA PHE A 42 -6.82 9.04 -5.74
C PHE A 42 -6.02 10.13 -4.99
N PRO A 43 -6.69 11.12 -4.36
CA PRO A 43 -5.96 12.18 -3.64
C PRO A 43 -5.08 11.61 -2.52
N LEU A 44 -3.83 12.10 -2.45
CA LEU A 44 -2.91 11.79 -1.35
C LEU A 44 -2.94 12.93 -0.33
N LEU A 45 -3.35 12.62 0.90
CA LEU A 45 -3.53 13.56 1.99
C LEU A 45 -2.62 13.19 3.17
N ASP A 46 -2.33 14.17 4.05
CA ASP A 46 -1.70 13.89 5.34
C ASP A 46 -2.75 13.53 6.41
N ASP A 47 -2.29 12.91 7.49
CA ASP A 47 -3.14 12.46 8.61
C ASP A 47 -3.59 13.58 9.57
N GLY A 48 -3.43 14.85 9.19
CA GLY A 48 -4.00 16.01 9.87
C GLY A 48 -5.49 16.19 9.59
N VAL A 49 -6.00 15.60 8.49
CA VAL A 49 -7.44 15.59 8.19
C VAL A 49 -8.20 14.60 9.08
N PRO A 50 -9.53 14.74 9.24
CA PRO A 50 -10.34 13.72 9.91
C PRO A 50 -10.35 12.39 9.13
N VAL A 51 -10.47 11.26 9.84
CA VAL A 51 -10.65 9.93 9.23
C VAL A 51 -11.86 9.93 8.30
N ALA A 52 -11.62 9.65 7.02
CA ALA A 52 -12.67 9.61 6.02
C ALA A 52 -13.50 8.31 6.08
N GLU A 53 -14.69 8.31 5.50
CA GLU A 53 -15.50 7.10 5.38
C GLU A 53 -14.84 6.09 4.43
N LYS A 54 -14.24 6.59 3.33
CA LYS A 54 -13.53 5.81 2.32
C LYS A 54 -12.09 6.28 2.23
N GLU A 55 -11.18 5.54 2.84
CA GLU A 55 -9.77 5.85 2.80
C GLU A 55 -8.88 4.61 2.73
N ILE A 56 -7.68 4.80 2.19
CA ILE A 56 -6.58 3.85 2.24
C ILE A 56 -5.50 4.50 3.12
N ALA A 57 -5.41 4.07 4.37
CA ALA A 57 -4.42 4.57 5.33
C ALA A 57 -3.11 3.82 5.13
N VAL A 58 -2.01 4.55 4.86
CA VAL A 58 -0.69 4.00 4.53
C VAL A 58 0.33 4.39 5.60
N GLY A 59 1.03 3.38 6.12
CA GLY A 59 2.05 3.53 7.16
C GLY A 59 1.46 3.65 8.57
N ALA A 60 2.34 3.55 9.57
CA ALA A 60 1.96 3.76 10.97
C ALA A 60 1.72 5.25 11.23
N GLY A 61 0.54 5.61 11.71
CA GLY A 61 0.15 6.99 11.97
C GLY A 61 -1.23 7.09 12.61
N ARG A 62 -1.72 8.32 12.78
CA ARG A 62 -2.96 8.60 13.51
C ARG A 62 -4.17 7.83 12.98
N HIS A 63 -4.33 7.73 11.65
CA HIS A 63 -5.46 7.04 11.05
C HIS A 63 -5.36 5.52 11.22
N THR A 64 -4.18 4.94 10.98
CA THR A 64 -3.97 3.49 11.16
C THR A 64 -4.14 3.06 12.61
N GLU A 65 -3.66 3.87 13.57
CA GLU A 65 -3.85 3.63 15.00
C GLU A 65 -5.32 3.75 15.43
N ALA A 66 -6.03 4.74 14.89
CA ALA A 66 -7.46 4.91 15.16
C ALA A 66 -8.32 3.76 14.58
N LEU A 67 -7.95 3.25 13.40
CA LEU A 67 -8.66 2.15 12.74
C LEU A 67 -8.32 0.78 13.34
N LEU A 68 -7.12 0.61 13.89
CA LEU A 68 -6.62 -0.63 14.47
C LEU A 68 -6.01 -0.42 15.87
N PRO A 69 -6.81 0.02 16.87
CA PRO A 69 -6.31 0.41 18.20
C PRO A 69 -5.65 -0.74 18.98
N GLY A 70 -5.84 -1.99 18.56
CA GLY A 70 -5.21 -3.16 19.17
C GLY A 70 -3.91 -3.60 18.51
N VAL A 71 -3.40 -2.88 17.51
CA VAL A 71 -2.18 -3.25 16.76
C VAL A 71 -1.03 -2.35 17.20
N ASP A 72 0.00 -2.96 17.77
CA ASP A 72 1.27 -2.29 18.06
C ASP A 72 2.19 -2.36 16.81
N PHE A 73 2.17 -1.31 16.00
CA PHE A 73 3.03 -1.20 14.83
C PHE A 73 4.51 -1.05 15.19
N GLY A 74 4.83 -0.60 16.42
CA GLY A 74 6.20 -0.51 16.91
C GLY A 74 6.85 -1.88 17.15
N ALA A 75 6.04 -2.92 17.36
CA ALA A 75 6.51 -4.30 17.53
C ALA A 75 6.71 -5.05 16.20
N PHE A 76 6.39 -4.44 15.06
CA PHE A 76 6.59 -5.08 13.75
C PHE A 76 8.08 -5.21 13.40
N GLY A 77 8.46 -6.35 12.85
CA GLY A 77 9.77 -6.51 12.22
C GLY A 77 9.95 -5.54 11.05
N SER A 78 11.18 -5.19 10.69
CA SER A 78 11.52 -4.17 9.69
C SER A 78 10.85 -4.35 8.33
N GLU A 79 10.51 -5.58 7.97
CA GLU A 79 9.88 -5.99 6.71
C GLU A 79 8.51 -6.66 6.91
N GLU A 80 8.02 -6.72 8.14
CA GLU A 80 6.70 -7.26 8.45
C GLU A 80 5.63 -6.30 7.94
N LEU A 81 4.62 -6.84 7.28
CA LEU A 81 3.55 -6.07 6.66
C LEU A 81 2.16 -6.50 7.16
N LEU A 82 1.22 -5.56 7.06
CA LEU A 82 -0.20 -5.79 7.30
C LEU A 82 -1.00 -5.08 6.21
N VAL A 83 -1.95 -5.81 5.63
CA VAL A 83 -2.98 -5.28 4.73
C VAL A 83 -4.33 -5.74 5.25
N LYS A 84 -5.16 -4.80 5.70
CA LYS A 84 -6.42 -5.13 6.35
C LYS A 84 -7.55 -4.18 5.94
N THR A 85 -8.72 -4.75 5.67
CA THR A 85 -9.96 -3.97 5.50
C THR A 85 -10.63 -3.73 6.85
N VAL A 86 -11.13 -2.51 7.06
CA VAL A 86 -11.88 -2.09 8.25
C VAL A 86 -13.12 -1.33 7.81
N GLY A 87 -14.25 -2.03 7.68
CA GLY A 87 -15.44 -1.48 7.03
C GLY A 87 -15.15 -1.12 5.57
N GLU A 88 -15.42 0.12 5.17
CA GLU A 88 -15.09 0.65 3.83
C GLU A 88 -13.67 1.27 3.76
N ARG A 89 -12.78 0.93 4.67
CA ARG A 89 -11.40 1.44 4.73
C ARG A 89 -10.40 0.34 4.53
N ILE A 90 -9.20 0.70 4.08
CA ILE A 90 -8.07 -0.21 3.96
C ILE A 90 -6.91 0.36 4.77
N VAL A 91 -6.28 -0.48 5.57
CA VAL A 91 -5.03 -0.17 6.27
C VAL A 91 -3.91 -0.96 5.62
N ILE A 92 -2.86 -0.26 5.19
CA ILE A 92 -1.62 -0.85 4.66
C ILE A 92 -0.48 -0.29 5.50
N ALA A 93 0.07 -1.08 6.41
CA ALA A 93 1.13 -0.63 7.30
C ALA A 93 2.11 -1.77 7.60
N GLY A 94 3.24 -1.44 8.17
CA GLY A 94 4.25 -2.44 8.51
C GLY A 94 5.43 -1.83 9.25
N GLY A 95 6.50 -2.61 9.43
CA GLY A 95 7.73 -2.15 10.04
C GLY A 95 8.34 -0.98 9.27
N ARG A 96 8.88 0.01 10.00
CA ARG A 96 9.22 1.33 9.43
C ARG A 96 10.28 1.34 8.35
N GLN A 97 11.14 0.33 8.26
CA GLN A 97 12.14 0.31 7.17
C GLN A 97 11.50 0.05 5.81
N ARG A 98 10.83 -1.10 5.64
CA ARG A 98 10.29 -1.54 4.34
C ARG A 98 8.91 -2.19 4.43
N GLY A 99 8.43 -2.52 5.63
CA GLY A 99 7.20 -3.29 5.80
C GLY A 99 5.99 -2.63 5.14
N THR A 100 5.82 -1.32 5.28
CA THR A 100 4.73 -0.58 4.62
C THR A 100 4.87 -0.61 3.10
N LEU A 101 6.09 -0.43 2.55
CA LEU A 101 6.34 -0.50 1.11
C LEU A 101 6.00 -1.91 0.57
N TYR A 102 6.43 -2.95 1.26
CA TYR A 102 6.08 -4.32 0.90
C TYR A 102 4.57 -4.59 1.01
N GLY A 103 3.90 -4.00 1.99
CA GLY A 103 2.44 -4.05 2.13
C GLY A 103 1.71 -3.44 0.94
N VAL A 104 2.19 -2.30 0.43
CA VAL A 104 1.64 -1.67 -0.78
C VAL A 104 1.82 -2.57 -2.00
N TYR A 105 3.03 -3.09 -2.23
CA TYR A 105 3.25 -4.00 -3.36
C TYR A 105 2.44 -5.30 -3.20
N ARG A 106 2.31 -5.83 -1.98
CA ARG A 106 1.46 -6.99 -1.71
C ARG A 106 0.00 -6.72 -2.03
N PHE A 107 -0.51 -5.55 -1.68
CA PHE A 107 -1.86 -5.13 -2.04
C PHE A 107 -2.04 -5.00 -3.55
N LEU A 108 -1.09 -4.38 -4.25
CA LEU A 108 -1.10 -4.28 -5.71
C LEU A 108 -1.04 -5.67 -6.39
N GLU A 109 -0.29 -6.62 -5.83
CA GLU A 109 -0.29 -8.01 -6.29
C GLU A 109 -1.66 -8.69 -6.13
N ILE A 110 -2.35 -8.44 -5.01
CA ILE A 110 -3.72 -8.93 -4.79
C ILE A 110 -4.66 -8.37 -5.86
N LEU A 111 -4.47 -7.12 -6.26
CA LEU A 111 -5.21 -6.47 -7.34
C LEU A 111 -4.81 -6.97 -8.75
N GLY A 112 -3.79 -7.82 -8.87
CA GLY A 112 -3.37 -8.45 -10.11
C GLY A 112 -2.18 -7.82 -10.81
N CYS A 113 -1.52 -6.83 -10.20
CA CYS A 113 -0.24 -6.31 -10.69
C CYS A 113 0.85 -7.39 -10.60
N ARG A 114 1.76 -7.41 -11.57
CA ARG A 114 2.92 -8.32 -11.58
C ARG A 114 4.12 -7.61 -12.20
N TRP A 115 5.26 -7.76 -11.56
CA TRP A 115 6.56 -7.27 -12.03
C TRP A 115 7.46 -8.46 -12.31
N PHE A 116 7.78 -8.69 -13.57
CA PHE A 116 8.56 -9.86 -14.01
C PHE A 116 10.05 -9.54 -14.17
N THR A 117 10.35 -8.32 -14.60
CA THR A 117 11.71 -7.78 -14.73
C THR A 117 11.65 -6.26 -14.57
N ALA A 118 12.77 -5.57 -14.48
CA ALA A 118 12.85 -4.10 -14.47
C ALA A 118 12.12 -3.43 -15.65
N LYS A 119 11.94 -4.16 -16.78
CA LYS A 119 11.35 -3.63 -18.02
C LYS A 119 9.98 -4.25 -18.36
N VAL A 120 9.57 -5.29 -17.66
CA VAL A 120 8.35 -6.04 -17.99
C VAL A 120 7.46 -6.15 -16.76
N SER A 121 6.35 -5.47 -16.80
CA SER A 121 5.29 -5.54 -15.79
C SER A 121 3.93 -5.75 -16.44
N ARG A 122 2.99 -6.26 -15.67
CA ARG A 122 1.58 -6.35 -16.02
C ARG A 122 0.78 -5.55 -15.02
N ILE A 123 0.21 -4.45 -15.45
CA ILE A 123 -0.72 -3.62 -14.68
C ILE A 123 -2.11 -3.81 -15.30
N PRO A 124 -3.08 -4.44 -14.59
CA PRO A 124 -4.42 -4.63 -15.11
C PRO A 124 -5.11 -3.29 -15.33
N ARG A 125 -5.87 -3.15 -16.42
CA ARG A 125 -6.77 -2.01 -16.63
C ARG A 125 -8.20 -2.47 -16.41
N VAL A 126 -8.92 -1.82 -15.50
CA VAL A 126 -10.26 -2.22 -15.11
C VAL A 126 -11.19 -1.01 -15.07
N GLU A 127 -12.41 -1.19 -15.53
CA GLU A 127 -13.46 -0.16 -15.49
C GLU A 127 -13.98 0.02 -14.04
N THR A 128 -14.06 -1.07 -13.30
CA THR A 128 -14.47 -1.08 -11.90
C THR A 128 -13.47 -1.90 -11.09
N LEU A 129 -12.86 -1.28 -10.09
CA LEU A 129 -11.93 -1.92 -9.17
C LEU A 129 -12.63 -2.28 -7.87
N THR A 130 -12.69 -3.58 -7.58
CA THR A 130 -13.27 -4.12 -6.35
C THR A 130 -12.21 -4.80 -5.49
N VAL A 131 -12.39 -4.73 -4.17
CA VAL A 131 -11.54 -5.41 -3.19
C VAL A 131 -12.42 -6.26 -2.28
N GLU A 132 -12.09 -7.53 -2.18
CA GLU A 132 -12.67 -8.43 -1.18
C GLU A 132 -12.12 -8.12 0.21
N PRO A 133 -12.79 -8.52 1.31
CA PRO A 133 -12.25 -8.36 2.65
C PRO A 133 -10.85 -8.97 2.79
N LEU A 134 -9.92 -8.19 3.34
CA LEU A 134 -8.53 -8.58 3.54
C LEU A 134 -8.18 -8.58 5.03
N ASP A 135 -7.42 -9.57 5.46
CA ASP A 135 -6.75 -9.62 6.75
C ASP A 135 -5.43 -10.39 6.58
N THR A 136 -4.45 -9.72 6.00
CA THR A 136 -3.16 -10.30 5.64
C THR A 136 -2.08 -9.68 6.54
N ARG A 137 -1.36 -10.53 7.27
CA ARG A 137 -0.15 -10.16 8.01
C ARG A 137 0.94 -11.13 7.64
N GLU A 138 2.03 -10.61 7.09
CA GLU A 138 3.13 -11.41 6.58
C GLU A 138 4.45 -10.91 7.17
N LYS A 139 5.33 -11.85 7.52
CA LYS A 139 6.70 -11.58 7.95
C LYS A 139 7.63 -12.49 7.17
N PRO A 140 8.65 -11.94 6.48
CA PRO A 140 9.64 -12.76 5.80
C PRO A 140 10.34 -13.74 6.75
N LEU A 141 10.47 -14.99 6.31
CA LEU A 141 11.19 -16.02 7.07
C LEU A 141 12.70 -15.80 7.08
N LEU A 142 13.25 -15.24 6.01
CA LEU A 142 14.66 -14.96 5.84
C LEU A 142 14.90 -13.46 5.92
N GLU A 143 15.80 -13.05 6.80
CA GLU A 143 16.20 -11.66 6.93
C GLU A 143 17.03 -11.19 5.73
N TYR A 144 17.91 -12.04 5.21
CA TYR A 144 18.72 -11.76 4.03
C TYR A 144 18.17 -12.47 2.79
N ARG A 145 17.83 -11.66 1.78
CA ARG A 145 17.32 -12.09 0.48
C ARG A 145 17.87 -11.16 -0.57
N GLU A 146 18.80 -11.65 -1.38
CA GLU A 146 19.44 -10.87 -2.42
C GLU A 146 19.31 -11.59 -3.77
N PRO A 147 18.57 -11.00 -4.74
CA PRO A 147 18.64 -11.47 -6.12
C PRO A 147 19.99 -11.05 -6.70
N PHE A 148 20.74 -12.01 -7.22
CA PHE A 148 22.06 -11.74 -7.82
C PHE A 148 21.95 -11.58 -9.33
N PHE A 149 21.54 -10.39 -9.78
CA PHE A 149 21.52 -10.04 -11.20
C PHE A 149 21.85 -8.54 -11.39
N ALA A 150 22.39 -8.18 -12.56
CA ALA A 150 23.01 -6.88 -12.78
C ALA A 150 22.06 -5.70 -12.55
N GLU A 151 20.80 -5.81 -12.99
CA GLU A 151 19.80 -4.76 -12.87
C GLU A 151 19.39 -4.46 -11.42
N ALA A 152 19.70 -5.34 -10.46
CA ALA A 152 19.44 -5.09 -9.04
C ALA A 152 20.45 -4.11 -8.41
N PHE A 153 21.55 -3.79 -9.09
CA PHE A 153 22.62 -2.95 -8.57
C PHE A 153 22.60 -1.51 -9.07
N ASP A 154 21.82 -1.19 -10.10
CA ASP A 154 21.75 0.16 -10.67
C ASP A 154 20.64 1.05 -10.03
N GLY A 155 19.80 0.48 -9.21
CA GLY A 155 18.74 1.20 -8.47
C GLY A 155 17.50 1.52 -9.28
N ASP A 156 17.35 0.97 -10.47
CA ASP A 156 16.19 1.16 -11.36
C ASP A 156 15.07 0.12 -11.14
N TRP A 157 15.04 -0.49 -9.97
CA TRP A 157 14.01 -1.44 -9.54
C TRP A 157 12.93 -0.78 -8.72
#